data_c3fed13a72fb398389d1fb1c77e52d6b
#
_entry.id   c3fed13a72fb398389d1fb1c77e52d6b
#
_cell.length_a   1.000
_cell.length_b   1.000
_cell.length_c   1.000
_cell.angle_alpha   90.00
_cell.angle_beta   90.00
_cell.angle_gamma   90.00
#
_symmetry.space_group_name_H-M   'P 1'
#
loop_
_entity.id
_entity.type
_entity.pdbx_description
1 polymer ?
#
loop_
_entity_poly.entity_id
_entity_poly.type
_entity_poly.pdbx_seq_one_letter_code
_entity_poly.pdbx_strand_id
1 'polypeptide(L)'
;MKSYRKELWFEVPTRRTLINITPKVEACLKESGIKEGLVLVNAMHITASVFINDDESGLHHDFEVWLEKLAPHEPVKQYRHNVGEDNADAHLKRQVMGREVVVAVTEGKLDFGPWEQIFYGEFDGGRRKRVLVKIIGE
;
A
#
# COMPACT_ATOMS: atom_id res chain seq x y z
N MET A 1 -3.68 22.66 -15.71
CA MET A 1 -3.55 21.43 -14.89
C MET A 1 -2.18 20.81 -15.10
N LYS A 2 -1.54 20.43 -14.01
CA LYS A 2 -0.26 19.72 -14.01
C LYS A 2 -0.48 18.24 -13.77
N SER A 3 0.43 17.44 -14.23
CA SER A 3 0.43 15.99 -14.00
C SER A 3 1.85 15.53 -13.65
N TYR A 4 1.95 14.69 -12.62
CA TYR A 4 3.20 14.15 -12.12
C TYR A 4 3.04 12.64 -11.96
N ARG A 5 4.09 11.88 -12.29
CA ARG A 5 4.07 10.44 -12.16
C ARG A 5 5.43 9.95 -11.64
N LYS A 6 5.39 9.08 -10.64
CA LYS A 6 6.60 8.43 -10.13
C LYS A 6 6.31 7.00 -9.71
N GLU A 7 7.27 6.12 -9.87
CA GLU A 7 7.23 4.75 -9.37
C GLU A 7 8.14 4.64 -8.15
N LEU A 8 7.59 4.08 -7.07
CA LEU A 8 8.36 3.69 -5.89
C LEU A 8 8.55 2.18 -5.93
N TRP A 9 9.78 1.72 -5.77
CA TRP A 9 10.10 0.30 -5.85
C TRP A 9 10.41 -0.28 -4.48
N PHE A 10 9.88 -1.47 -4.22
CA PHE A 10 10.05 -2.19 -2.97
C PHE A 10 10.46 -3.62 -3.25
N GLU A 11 11.42 -4.11 -2.47
CA GLU A 11 11.79 -5.52 -2.46
C GLU A 11 11.90 -5.93 -0.99
N VAL A 12 10.85 -6.56 -0.48
CA VAL A 12 10.72 -6.91 0.93
C VAL A 12 11.23 -8.34 1.11
N PRO A 13 12.26 -8.58 1.96
CA PRO A 13 12.83 -9.91 2.12
C PRO A 13 11.93 -10.86 2.91
N THR A 14 11.06 -10.35 3.76
CA THR A 14 10.11 -11.15 4.52
C THR A 14 8.82 -11.36 3.74
N ARG A 15 8.06 -12.40 4.10
CA ARG A 15 6.81 -12.69 3.40
C ARG A 15 5.80 -11.55 3.54
N ARG A 16 5.66 -10.99 4.73
CA ARG A 16 4.69 -9.92 5.01
C ARG A 16 5.33 -8.80 5.81
N THR A 17 4.94 -7.57 5.50
CA THR A 17 5.29 -6.40 6.29
C THR A 17 4.37 -5.23 5.94
N LEU A 18 4.30 -4.26 6.82
CA LEU A 18 3.63 -2.97 6.59
C LEU A 18 4.70 -1.88 6.66
N ILE A 19 4.76 -1.03 5.64
CA ILE A 19 5.75 0.04 5.55
C ILE A 19 5.03 1.37 5.46
N ASN A 20 5.30 2.30 6.37
CA ASN A 20 4.81 3.67 6.26
C ASN A 20 5.52 4.36 5.11
N ILE A 21 4.80 4.71 4.06
CA ILE A 21 5.35 5.37 2.87
C ILE A 21 4.93 6.83 2.77
N THR A 22 4.30 7.38 3.80
CA THR A 22 3.90 8.79 3.82
C THR A 22 5.04 9.73 3.47
N PRO A 23 6.26 9.58 4.05
CA PRO A 23 7.38 10.47 3.69
C PRO A 23 7.75 10.40 2.21
N LYS A 24 7.66 9.23 1.59
CA LYS A 24 7.97 9.06 0.16
C LYS A 24 6.92 9.74 -0.72
N VAL A 25 5.66 9.68 -0.32
CA VAL A 25 4.57 10.35 -1.04
C VAL A 25 4.67 11.86 -0.87
N GLU A 26 4.98 12.33 0.33
CA GLU A 26 5.23 13.75 0.60
C GLU A 26 6.39 14.29 -0.26
N ALA A 27 7.45 13.52 -0.42
CA ALA A 27 8.57 13.89 -1.29
C ALA A 27 8.13 14.01 -2.75
N CYS A 28 7.30 13.09 -3.24
CA CYS A 28 6.71 13.17 -4.57
C CYS A 28 5.87 14.42 -4.75
N LEU A 29 5.04 14.76 -3.77
CA LEU A 29 4.20 15.95 -3.81
C LEU A 29 5.05 17.22 -3.90
N LYS A 30 6.09 17.31 -3.07
CA LYS A 30 7.02 18.44 -3.09
C LYS A 30 7.71 18.56 -4.46
N GLU A 31 8.19 17.46 -5.01
CA GLU A 31 8.83 17.42 -6.32
C GLU A 31 7.86 17.86 -7.44
N SER A 32 6.59 17.51 -7.34
CA SER A 32 5.57 17.86 -8.32
C SER A 32 5.26 19.36 -8.38
N GLY A 33 5.47 20.07 -7.29
CA GLY A 33 5.11 21.49 -7.17
C GLY A 33 3.61 21.76 -7.14
N ILE A 34 2.76 20.74 -7.11
CA ILE A 34 1.30 20.88 -7.09
C ILE A 34 0.85 21.30 -5.69
N LYS A 35 -0.01 22.31 -5.62
CA LYS A 35 -0.52 22.90 -4.39
C LYS A 35 -1.97 22.54 -4.11
N GLU A 36 -2.75 22.32 -5.15
CA GLU A 36 -4.17 21.97 -5.05
C GLU A 36 -4.45 20.84 -6.04
N GLY A 37 -5.00 19.73 -5.57
CA GLY A 37 -5.27 18.61 -6.45
C GLY A 37 -5.50 17.30 -5.70
N LEU A 38 -5.14 16.20 -6.36
CA LEU A 38 -5.31 14.84 -5.83
C LEU A 38 -4.04 14.02 -6.05
N VAL A 39 -3.69 13.22 -5.05
CA VAL A 39 -2.64 12.20 -5.16
C VAL A 39 -3.29 10.83 -5.18
N LEU A 40 -2.99 10.05 -6.21
CA LEU A 40 -3.28 8.62 -6.26
C LEU A 40 -2.02 7.87 -5.86
N VAL A 41 -2.13 6.93 -4.91
CA VAL A 41 -1.04 6.03 -4.51
C VAL A 41 -1.54 4.60 -4.70
N ASN A 42 -0.92 3.86 -5.61
CA ASN A 42 -1.48 2.64 -6.16
C ASN A 42 -0.48 1.49 -6.16
N ALA A 43 -0.81 0.39 -5.47
CA ALA A 43 -0.01 -0.83 -5.54
C ALA A 43 -0.20 -1.49 -6.91
N MET A 44 0.89 -1.68 -7.64
CA MET A 44 0.89 -2.20 -8.99
C MET A 44 1.21 -3.69 -9.04
N HIS A 45 0.86 -4.41 -7.97
CA HIS A 45 1.05 -5.86 -7.89
C HIS A 45 -0.13 -6.48 -7.14
N ILE A 46 -0.62 -7.61 -7.63
CA ILE A 46 -1.84 -8.25 -7.13
C ILE A 46 -1.68 -8.90 -5.75
N THR A 47 -0.49 -8.93 -5.18
CA THR A 47 -0.22 -9.44 -3.83
C THR A 47 0.30 -8.36 -2.87
N ALA A 48 0.19 -7.11 -3.27
CA ALA A 48 0.56 -5.95 -2.44
C ALA A 48 -0.61 -4.96 -2.36
N SER A 49 -0.57 -4.09 -1.36
CA SER A 49 -1.66 -3.16 -1.05
C SER A 49 -1.12 -1.78 -0.73
N VAL A 50 -1.94 -0.77 -0.95
CA VAL A 50 -1.76 0.57 -0.37
C VAL A 50 -3.02 0.91 0.40
N PHE A 51 -2.88 1.32 1.65
CA PHE A 51 -4.00 1.66 2.52
C PHE A 51 -3.61 2.79 3.47
N ILE A 52 -4.60 3.39 4.12
CA ILE A 52 -4.39 4.48 5.08
C ILE A 52 -4.93 4.03 6.44
N ASN A 53 -4.10 4.16 7.47
CA ASN A 53 -4.50 3.97 8.85
C ASN A 53 -3.43 4.57 9.78
N ASP A 54 -3.59 4.36 11.08
CA ASP A 54 -2.66 4.83 12.08
C ASP A 54 -1.36 4.03 12.09
N ASP A 55 -0.25 4.69 12.35
CA ASP A 55 1.05 4.05 12.50
C ASP A 55 1.32 3.77 13.98
N GLU A 56 0.80 2.63 14.46
CA GLU A 56 0.91 2.23 15.85
C GLU A 56 1.17 0.72 15.91
N SER A 57 2.19 0.30 16.66
CA SER A 57 2.69 -1.08 16.65
C SER A 57 1.68 -2.12 17.08
N GLY A 58 0.83 -1.80 18.06
CA GLY A 58 -0.24 -2.70 18.50
C GLY A 58 -1.28 -2.93 17.41
N LEU A 59 -1.63 -1.86 16.70
CA LEU A 59 -2.56 -1.95 15.57
C LEU A 59 -1.97 -2.76 14.41
N HIS A 60 -0.68 -2.59 14.12
CA HIS A 60 -0.01 -3.40 13.10
C HIS A 60 -0.05 -4.89 13.46
N HIS A 61 0.19 -5.22 14.71
CA HIS A 61 0.05 -6.58 15.21
C HIS A 61 -1.38 -7.09 15.02
N ASP A 62 -2.37 -6.27 15.34
CA ASP A 62 -3.77 -6.63 15.20
C ASP A 62 -4.17 -6.85 13.74
N PHE A 63 -3.66 -6.04 12.80
CA PHE A 63 -3.84 -6.28 11.36
C PHE A 63 -3.30 -7.65 10.96
N GLU A 64 -2.09 -8.00 11.41
CA GLU A 64 -1.46 -9.28 11.09
C GLU A 64 -2.32 -10.45 11.58
N VAL A 65 -2.77 -10.41 12.84
CA VAL A 65 -3.63 -11.44 13.42
C VAL A 65 -4.95 -11.54 12.67
N TRP A 66 -5.58 -10.40 12.40
CA TRP A 66 -6.86 -10.32 11.71
C TRP A 66 -6.78 -10.88 10.29
N LEU A 67 -5.76 -10.49 9.54
CA LEU A 67 -5.57 -10.95 8.16
C LEU A 67 -5.31 -12.45 8.11
N GLU A 68 -4.53 -13.00 9.06
CA GLU A 68 -4.29 -14.44 9.14
C GLU A 68 -5.55 -15.23 9.50
N LYS A 69 -6.48 -14.64 10.25
CA LYS A 69 -7.79 -15.26 10.51
C LYS A 69 -8.67 -15.26 9.28
N LEU A 70 -8.67 -14.17 8.52
CA LEU A 70 -9.50 -14.04 7.31
C LEU A 70 -8.97 -14.90 6.16
N ALA A 71 -7.67 -14.93 5.97
CA ALA A 71 -7.01 -15.62 4.88
C ALA A 71 -5.71 -16.27 5.37
N PRO A 72 -5.81 -17.39 6.10
CA PRO A 72 -4.63 -18.02 6.64
C PRO A 72 -3.71 -18.56 5.53
N HIS A 73 -2.41 -18.39 5.71
CA HIS A 73 -1.43 -18.93 4.77
C HIS A 73 -1.42 -20.46 4.79
N GLU A 74 -1.46 -21.04 5.98
CA GLU A 74 -1.45 -22.47 6.18
C GLU A 74 -2.86 -23.02 6.49
N PRO A 75 -3.24 -24.20 6.03
CA PRO A 75 -2.49 -25.02 5.09
C PRO A 75 -2.54 -24.49 3.66
N VAL A 76 -1.40 -24.48 2.98
CA VAL A 76 -1.27 -23.96 1.61
C VAL A 76 -2.26 -24.61 0.64
N LYS A 77 -2.49 -25.90 0.80
CA LYS A 77 -3.36 -26.69 -0.10
C LYS A 77 -4.86 -26.41 0.07
N GLN A 78 -5.26 -25.63 1.06
CA GLN A 78 -6.67 -25.30 1.23
C GLN A 78 -7.23 -24.44 0.07
N TYR A 79 -6.36 -23.78 -0.67
CA TYR A 79 -6.74 -22.88 -1.75
C TYR A 79 -6.58 -23.53 -3.13
N ARG A 80 -7.58 -23.37 -3.99
CA ARG A 80 -7.52 -23.87 -5.36
C ARG A 80 -6.48 -23.15 -6.21
N HIS A 81 -6.17 -21.91 -5.89
CA HIS A 81 -5.12 -21.12 -6.55
C HIS A 81 -3.73 -21.75 -6.37
N ASN A 82 -3.52 -22.44 -5.25
CA ASN A 82 -2.21 -22.93 -4.84
C ASN A 82 -1.86 -24.28 -5.49
N VAL A 83 -1.91 -24.32 -6.82
CA VAL A 83 -1.39 -25.43 -7.64
C VAL A 83 -0.12 -24.92 -8.30
N GLY A 84 1.04 -25.27 -7.73
CA GLY A 84 2.33 -24.72 -8.16
C GLY A 84 2.59 -23.32 -7.62
N GLU A 85 1.70 -22.79 -6.77
CA GLU A 85 1.82 -21.51 -6.09
C GLU A 85 1.58 -21.68 -4.60
N ASP A 86 1.92 -20.66 -3.81
CA ASP A 86 1.71 -20.66 -2.35
C ASP A 86 1.14 -19.34 -1.82
N ASN A 87 0.57 -18.51 -2.70
CA ASN A 87 0.26 -17.11 -2.41
C ASN A 87 -1.20 -16.71 -2.52
N ALA A 88 -2.13 -17.67 -2.49
CA ALA A 88 -3.55 -17.35 -2.54
C ALA A 88 -3.98 -16.41 -1.42
N ASP A 89 -3.45 -16.63 -0.21
CA ASP A 89 -3.73 -15.79 0.94
C ASP A 89 -3.27 -14.34 0.71
N ALA A 90 -2.15 -14.16 0.01
CA ALA A 90 -1.64 -12.82 -0.31
C ALA A 90 -2.60 -12.06 -1.23
N HIS A 91 -3.18 -12.73 -2.23
CA HIS A 91 -4.21 -12.14 -3.10
C HIS A 91 -5.43 -11.72 -2.29
N LEU A 92 -5.85 -12.55 -1.34
CA LEU A 92 -7.02 -12.28 -0.51
C LEU A 92 -6.77 -11.14 0.48
N LYS A 93 -5.60 -11.12 1.10
CA LYS A 93 -5.18 -10.03 2.00
C LYS A 93 -5.14 -8.71 1.26
N ARG A 94 -4.55 -8.69 0.07
CA ARG A 94 -4.52 -7.51 -0.78
C ARG A 94 -5.93 -7.05 -1.16
N GLN A 95 -6.82 -7.98 -1.48
CA GLN A 95 -8.20 -7.65 -1.83
C GLN A 95 -8.92 -6.95 -0.68
N VAL A 96 -8.69 -7.40 0.55
CA VAL A 96 -9.29 -6.81 1.76
C VAL A 96 -8.69 -5.45 2.08
N MET A 97 -7.37 -5.33 2.00
CA MET A 97 -6.66 -4.08 2.37
C MET A 97 -6.72 -3.01 1.29
N GLY A 98 -6.95 -3.39 0.05
CA GLY A 98 -7.16 -2.45 -1.05
C GLY A 98 -5.96 -2.27 -1.96
N ARG A 99 -6.26 -1.75 -3.16
CA ARG A 99 -5.29 -1.51 -4.23
C ARG A 99 -4.65 -0.14 -4.15
N GLU A 100 -5.45 0.89 -3.87
CA GLU A 100 -5.02 2.29 -3.96
C GLU A 100 -5.73 3.17 -2.94
N VAL A 101 -5.14 4.34 -2.73
CA VAL A 101 -5.77 5.41 -1.97
C VAL A 101 -5.68 6.69 -2.79
N VAL A 102 -6.63 7.60 -2.54
CA VAL A 102 -6.62 8.96 -3.08
C VAL A 102 -6.63 9.92 -1.90
N VAL A 103 -5.69 10.87 -1.91
CA VAL A 103 -5.57 11.88 -0.86
C VAL A 103 -5.68 13.26 -1.52
N ALA A 104 -6.48 14.13 -0.93
CA ALA A 104 -6.55 15.52 -1.37
C ALA A 104 -5.21 16.24 -1.08
N VAL A 105 -4.86 17.16 -1.98
CA VAL A 105 -3.74 18.09 -1.78
C VAL A 105 -4.32 19.48 -1.56
N THR A 106 -4.02 20.06 -0.42
CA THR A 106 -4.48 21.37 -0.02
C THR A 106 -3.29 22.21 0.45
N GLU A 107 -3.10 23.37 -0.14
CA GLU A 107 -2.01 24.28 0.20
C GLU A 107 -0.62 23.58 0.19
N GLY A 108 -0.43 22.70 -0.78
CA GLY A 108 0.84 21.99 -0.98
C GLY A 108 1.11 20.84 0.00
N LYS A 109 0.09 20.41 0.73
CA LYS A 109 0.22 19.34 1.73
C LYS A 109 -0.83 18.25 1.49
N LEU A 110 -0.51 17.03 1.90
CA LEU A 110 -1.48 15.96 1.97
C LEU A 110 -2.51 16.32 3.05
N ASP A 111 -3.78 16.34 2.66
CA ASP A 111 -4.89 16.76 3.53
C ASP A 111 -5.42 15.55 4.27
N PHE A 112 -4.80 15.26 5.40
CA PHE A 112 -5.10 14.10 6.22
C PHE A 112 -6.02 14.43 7.40
N GLY A 113 -6.84 13.45 7.79
CA GLY A 113 -7.43 13.42 9.12
C GLY A 113 -6.37 13.06 10.17
N PRO A 114 -6.69 13.20 11.46
CA PRO A 114 -5.76 12.84 12.53
C PRO A 114 -5.28 11.40 12.40
N TRP A 115 -3.99 11.17 12.60
CA TRP A 115 -3.35 9.85 12.62
C TRP A 115 -3.33 9.09 11.29
N GLU A 116 -3.85 9.66 10.19
CA GLU A 116 -3.79 9.02 8.89
C GLU A 116 -2.36 8.99 8.36
N GLN A 117 -1.90 7.78 8.00
CA GLN A 117 -0.62 7.55 7.34
C GLN A 117 -0.83 6.59 6.19
N ILE A 118 -0.07 6.75 5.13
CA ILE A 118 -0.14 5.88 3.96
C ILE A 118 0.82 4.71 4.15
N PHE A 119 0.31 3.49 3.97
CA PHE A 119 1.09 2.27 4.10
C PHE A 119 1.17 1.49 2.80
N TYR A 120 2.33 0.89 2.57
CA TYR A 120 2.51 -0.19 1.63
C TYR A 120 2.41 -1.51 2.40
N GLY A 121 1.49 -2.38 1.99
CA GLY A 121 1.33 -3.72 2.57
C GLY A 121 1.93 -4.76 1.63
N GLU A 122 2.92 -5.50 2.11
CA GLU A 122 3.51 -6.62 1.40
C GLU A 122 2.94 -7.92 1.94
N PHE A 123 2.39 -8.76 1.05
CA PHE A 123 1.79 -10.03 1.46
C PHE A 123 2.44 -11.25 0.80
N ASP A 124 3.36 -11.04 -0.13
CA ASP A 124 4.08 -12.09 -0.85
C ASP A 124 5.50 -11.59 -1.19
N GLY A 125 6.32 -11.40 -0.18
CA GLY A 125 7.64 -10.82 -0.30
C GLY A 125 8.64 -11.66 -1.09
N GLY A 126 9.84 -11.13 -1.26
CA GLY A 126 10.89 -11.76 -2.06
C GLY A 126 10.82 -11.42 -3.54
N ARG A 127 9.93 -10.52 -3.94
CA ARG A 127 9.79 -10.05 -5.33
C ARG A 127 9.91 -8.53 -5.37
N ARG A 128 10.42 -8.02 -6.46
CA ARG A 128 10.48 -6.58 -6.69
C ARG A 128 9.12 -6.10 -7.18
N LYS A 129 8.52 -5.14 -6.46
CA LYS A 129 7.19 -4.61 -6.74
C LYS A 129 7.21 -3.09 -6.75
N ARG A 130 6.27 -2.48 -7.45
CA ARG A 130 6.20 -1.02 -7.55
C ARG A 130 4.89 -0.47 -7.03
N VAL A 131 4.96 0.78 -6.56
CA VAL A 131 3.82 1.60 -6.20
C VAL A 131 3.84 2.81 -7.14
N LEU A 132 2.73 3.05 -7.81
CA LEU A 132 2.58 4.21 -8.68
C LEU A 132 2.06 5.38 -7.85
N VAL A 133 2.75 6.52 -7.95
CA VAL A 133 2.27 7.79 -7.41
C VAL A 133 1.92 8.67 -8.60
N LYS A 134 0.65 9.11 -8.66
CA LYS A 134 0.15 10.01 -9.70
C LYS A 134 -0.49 11.21 -9.02
N ILE A 135 -0.05 12.40 -9.41
CA ILE A 135 -0.56 13.64 -8.82
C ILE A 135 -1.08 14.53 -9.96
N ILE A 136 -2.29 15.01 -9.81
CA ILE A 136 -2.88 15.95 -10.76
C ILE A 136 -3.41 17.17 -10.01
N GLY A 137 -3.30 18.34 -10.61
CA GLY A 137 -3.80 19.59 -10.03
C GLY A 137 -3.07 20.83 -10.53
N GLU A 138 -3.11 21.85 -9.71
CA GLU A 138 -2.49 23.15 -10.04
C GLU A 138 -1.33 23.47 -9.10
#